data_dc2ef42af172c56ac9ef47dbcb0c8c25
#
_entry.id   dc2ef42af172c56ac9ef47dbcb0c8c25
#
_cell.length_a   1.000
_cell.length_b   1.000
_cell.length_c   1.000
_cell.angle_alpha   90.00
_cell.angle_beta   90.00
_cell.angle_gamma   90.00
#
_symmetry.space_group_name_H-M   'P 1'
#
loop_
_entity.id
_entity.type
_entity.pdbx_description
1 polymer ?
#
loop_
_entity_poly.entity_id
_entity_poly.type
_entity_poly.pdbx_seq_one_letter_code
_entity_poly.pdbx_strand_id
1 'polypeptide(L)'
;MELPIFTPLSPETAALLPVWNNAVAQAPDLEGPVAFSCPVVTSQNGTTLLLGLAQERTAAGRALVRALWFDQLVTLWLPGKADWIQLTARPWKCHITGPVFRELLEQARRRDSAADLAVVWELLPVSESPCEQPPQPEDCPLLREAEIHLELLCQKEPDQPV
;
A
#
# COMPACT_ATOMS: atom_id res chain seq x y z
N MET A 1 2.79 21.82 15.13
CA MET A 1 2.25 20.49 15.43
C MET A 1 3.39 19.49 15.50
N GLU A 2 3.54 18.87 16.65
CA GLU A 2 4.61 17.87 16.81
C GLU A 2 4.25 16.61 16.07
N LEU A 3 5.26 16.01 15.38
CA LEU A 3 5.08 14.71 14.77
C LEU A 3 4.91 13.66 15.87
N PRO A 4 4.02 12.66 15.68
CA PRO A 4 3.98 11.52 16.58
C PRO A 4 5.35 10.84 16.68
N ILE A 5 5.58 10.14 17.76
CA ILE A 5 6.81 9.40 17.96
C ILE A 5 6.91 8.32 16.89
N PHE A 6 8.02 8.28 16.17
CA PHE A 6 8.30 7.25 15.18
C PHE A 6 9.77 6.88 15.23
N THR A 7 10.09 5.70 14.70
CA THR A 7 11.46 5.20 14.62
C THR A 7 11.91 5.28 13.16
N PRO A 8 12.98 6.02 12.84
CA PRO A 8 13.48 6.08 11.47
C PRO A 8 13.83 4.69 10.94
N LEU A 9 13.67 4.50 9.63
CA LEU A 9 14.07 3.27 8.97
C LEU A 9 15.58 3.05 9.10
N SER A 10 15.97 1.78 9.26
CA SER A 10 17.39 1.44 9.17
C SER A 10 17.91 1.71 7.75
N PRO A 11 19.23 1.97 7.59
CA PRO A 11 19.80 2.15 6.26
C PRO A 11 19.57 0.95 5.34
N GLU A 12 19.62 -0.28 5.88
CA GLU A 12 19.37 -1.49 5.10
C GLU A 12 17.95 -1.53 4.55
N THR A 13 16.95 -1.21 5.38
CA THR A 13 15.55 -1.18 4.96
C THR A 13 15.29 -0.04 3.98
N ALA A 14 15.84 1.13 4.24
CA ALA A 14 15.69 2.27 3.33
C ALA A 14 16.27 1.96 1.94
N ALA A 15 17.34 1.17 1.87
CA ALA A 15 17.94 0.76 0.60
C ALA A 15 17.08 -0.20 -0.21
N LEU A 16 16.09 -0.87 0.40
CA LEU A 16 15.16 -1.75 -0.31
C LEU A 16 14.09 -0.98 -1.10
N LEU A 17 13.86 0.27 -0.77
CA LEU A 17 12.82 1.09 -1.40
C LEU A 17 13.37 1.84 -2.62
N PRO A 18 12.57 2.05 -3.64
CA PRO A 18 11.13 1.77 -3.73
C PRO A 18 10.82 0.30 -4.05
N VAL A 19 9.66 -0.17 -3.58
CA VAL A 19 9.12 -1.48 -3.95
C VAL A 19 7.77 -1.24 -4.64
N TRP A 20 7.62 -1.77 -5.85
CA TRP A 20 6.46 -1.44 -6.67
C TRP A 20 5.35 -2.49 -6.67
N ASN A 21 5.69 -3.77 -6.76
CA ASN A 21 4.68 -4.82 -6.92
C ASN A 21 4.73 -5.91 -5.86
N ASN A 22 5.81 -5.96 -5.07
CA ASN A 22 6.06 -7.06 -4.15
C ASN A 22 5.91 -6.69 -2.68
N ALA A 23 5.60 -5.44 -2.37
CA ALA A 23 5.31 -5.06 -1.00
C ALA A 23 3.90 -5.51 -0.63
N VAL A 24 3.75 -6.03 0.59
CA VAL A 24 2.45 -6.43 1.13
C VAL A 24 2.16 -5.56 2.33
N ALA A 25 0.93 -5.09 2.44
CA ALA A 25 0.45 -4.33 3.59
C ALA A 25 -0.73 -5.07 4.22
N GLN A 26 -0.86 -4.93 5.52
CA GLN A 26 -2.00 -5.49 6.24
C GLN A 26 -2.50 -4.46 7.24
N ALA A 27 -3.80 -4.17 7.17
CA ALA A 27 -4.46 -3.26 8.09
C ALA A 27 -5.58 -4.00 8.82
N PRO A 28 -5.81 -3.70 10.12
CA PRO A 28 -6.92 -4.31 10.85
C PRO A 28 -8.26 -3.82 10.34
N ASP A 29 -9.27 -4.69 10.36
CA ASP A 29 -10.62 -4.35 9.97
C ASP A 29 -11.61 -5.11 10.85
N LEU A 30 -12.90 -4.78 10.75
CA LEU A 30 -13.96 -5.34 11.59
C LEU A 30 -14.08 -6.85 11.44
N GLU A 31 -13.92 -7.38 10.24
CA GLU A 31 -14.06 -8.80 9.95
C GLU A 31 -12.73 -9.54 9.91
N GLY A 32 -11.67 -8.91 10.39
CA GLY A 32 -10.33 -9.45 10.37
C GLY A 32 -9.40 -8.61 9.53
N PRO A 33 -8.07 -8.85 9.63
CA PRO A 33 -7.10 -8.03 8.91
C PRO A 33 -7.24 -8.19 7.39
N VAL A 34 -7.02 -7.08 6.68
CA VAL A 34 -7.02 -7.05 5.22
C VAL A 34 -5.58 -6.92 4.73
N ALA A 35 -5.12 -7.90 3.96
CA ALA A 35 -3.79 -7.90 3.36
C ALA A 35 -3.88 -7.58 1.86
N PHE A 36 -2.99 -6.72 1.37
CA PHE A 36 -3.02 -6.28 -0.03
C PHE A 36 -1.62 -5.92 -0.52
N SER A 37 -1.42 -5.99 -1.82
CA SER A 37 -0.18 -5.54 -2.46
C SER A 37 -0.29 -4.06 -2.81
N CYS A 38 0.81 -3.34 -2.70
CA CYS A 38 0.84 -1.92 -2.98
C CYS A 38 2.26 -1.45 -3.30
N PRO A 39 2.43 -0.35 -4.04
CA PRO A 39 3.72 0.30 -4.12
C PRO A 39 4.05 1.00 -2.81
N VAL A 40 5.30 0.89 -2.39
CA VAL A 40 5.82 1.55 -1.19
C VAL A 40 7.12 2.25 -1.56
N VAL A 41 7.18 3.54 -1.30
CA VAL A 41 8.38 4.35 -1.53
C VAL A 41 8.65 5.20 -0.29
N THR A 42 9.84 5.79 -0.21
CA THR A 42 10.12 6.79 0.83
C THR A 42 9.67 8.16 0.38
N SER A 43 9.31 9.02 1.32
CA SER A 43 9.09 10.44 1.04
C SER A 43 10.40 11.12 0.63
N GLN A 44 10.33 12.33 0.08
CA GLN A 44 11.51 13.07 -0.37
C GLN A 44 12.55 13.26 0.73
N ASN A 45 12.10 13.49 1.95
CA ASN A 45 13.02 13.67 3.09
C ASN A 45 13.47 12.34 3.70
N GLY A 46 13.00 11.20 3.18
CA GLY A 46 13.40 9.87 3.65
C GLY A 46 12.89 9.47 5.03
N THR A 47 12.01 10.26 5.63
CA THR A 47 11.53 10.01 7.01
C THR A 47 10.23 9.25 7.08
N THR A 48 9.38 9.35 6.06
CA THR A 48 8.09 8.69 6.03
C THR A 48 7.99 7.73 4.86
N LEU A 49 7.02 6.82 4.93
CA LEU A 49 6.70 5.89 3.85
C LEU A 49 5.48 6.40 3.10
N LEU A 50 5.52 6.24 1.78
CA LEU A 50 4.38 6.56 0.93
C LEU A 50 3.86 5.26 0.31
N LEU A 51 2.56 5.05 0.44
CA LEU A 51 1.86 3.87 -0.07
C LEU A 51 0.73 4.35 -0.96
N GLY A 52 0.67 3.84 -2.19
CA GLY A 52 -0.34 4.26 -3.17
C GLY A 52 -1.43 3.24 -3.36
N LEU A 53 -2.67 3.70 -3.52
CA LEU A 53 -3.80 2.86 -3.91
C LEU A 53 -4.44 3.43 -5.17
N ALA A 54 -4.77 2.54 -6.11
CA ALA A 54 -5.45 2.94 -7.33
C ALA A 54 -6.91 3.33 -7.08
N GLN A 55 -7.50 2.82 -5.99
CA GLN A 55 -8.88 3.12 -5.63
C GLN A 55 -9.05 3.29 -4.13
N GLU A 56 -9.87 4.27 -3.74
CA GLU A 56 -10.14 4.55 -2.33
C GLU A 56 -11.19 3.63 -1.72
N ARG A 57 -12.12 3.11 -2.51
CA ARG A 57 -13.29 2.36 -2.02
C ARG A 57 -13.04 0.86 -1.88
N THR A 58 -11.81 0.42 -1.95
CA THR A 58 -11.46 -0.98 -1.72
C THR A 58 -11.49 -1.32 -0.23
N ALA A 59 -11.48 -2.62 0.09
CA ALA A 59 -11.32 -3.08 1.46
C ALA A 59 -10.03 -2.52 2.08
N ALA A 60 -8.94 -2.48 1.29
CA ALA A 60 -7.67 -1.90 1.72
C ALA A 60 -7.82 -0.43 2.09
N GLY A 61 -8.47 0.36 1.24
CA GLY A 61 -8.69 1.78 1.50
C GLY A 61 -9.51 2.02 2.76
N ARG A 62 -10.57 1.26 2.94
CA ARG A 62 -11.41 1.36 4.15
C ARG A 62 -10.63 0.99 5.40
N ALA A 63 -9.83 -0.06 5.34
CA ALA A 63 -9.02 -0.50 6.48
C ALA A 63 -7.98 0.56 6.86
N LEU A 64 -7.37 1.23 5.89
CA LEU A 64 -6.42 2.31 6.15
C LEU A 64 -7.09 3.53 6.77
N VAL A 65 -8.27 3.92 6.29
CA VAL A 65 -9.05 5.01 6.89
C VAL A 65 -9.37 4.68 8.36
N ARG A 66 -9.81 3.45 8.60
CA ARG A 66 -10.11 3.00 9.96
C ARG A 66 -8.87 3.02 10.84
N ALA A 67 -7.72 2.58 10.33
CA ALA A 67 -6.47 2.60 11.08
C ALA A 67 -6.06 4.02 11.46
N LEU A 68 -6.25 4.98 10.55
CA LEU A 68 -5.99 6.39 10.85
C LEU A 68 -6.91 6.92 11.95
N TRP A 69 -8.21 6.67 11.83
CA TRP A 69 -9.21 7.16 12.78
C TRP A 69 -9.04 6.58 14.19
N PHE A 70 -8.67 5.31 14.28
CA PHE A 70 -8.56 4.61 15.56
C PHE A 70 -7.13 4.44 16.04
N ASP A 71 -6.18 5.12 15.40
CA ASP A 71 -4.76 5.12 15.76
C ASP A 71 -4.20 3.69 15.85
N GLN A 72 -4.49 2.88 14.84
CA GLN A 72 -4.04 1.50 14.74
C GLN A 72 -2.82 1.40 13.83
N LEU A 73 -1.96 0.42 14.11
CA LEU A 73 -0.77 0.19 13.30
C LEU A 73 -1.10 -0.64 12.06
N VAL A 74 -0.40 -0.33 10.99
CA VAL A 74 -0.41 -1.09 9.74
C VAL A 74 0.91 -1.85 9.67
N THR A 75 0.87 -3.10 9.21
CA THR A 75 2.06 -3.91 9.02
C THR A 75 2.39 -3.95 7.54
N LEU A 76 3.68 -3.78 7.23
CA LEU A 76 4.20 -3.83 5.87
C LEU A 76 5.28 -4.91 5.78
N TRP A 77 5.33 -5.62 4.67
CA TRP A 77 6.38 -6.59 4.37
C TRP A 77 7.07 -6.19 3.09
N LEU A 78 8.39 -6.01 3.18
CA LEU A 78 9.24 -5.65 2.04
C LEU A 78 10.16 -6.83 1.71
N PRO A 79 10.34 -7.17 0.43
CA PRO A 79 11.30 -8.21 0.08
C PRO A 79 12.72 -7.73 0.37
N GLY A 80 13.43 -8.47 1.20
CA GLY A 80 14.82 -8.22 1.53
C GLY A 80 15.75 -9.08 0.69
N LYS A 81 17.06 -9.02 0.99
CA LYS A 81 18.06 -9.79 0.25
C LYS A 81 18.00 -11.28 0.56
N ALA A 82 17.78 -11.66 1.80
CA ALA A 82 17.71 -13.06 2.25
C ALA A 82 16.28 -13.38 2.73
N ASP A 83 15.74 -12.55 3.60
CA ASP A 83 14.40 -12.72 4.17
C ASP A 83 13.59 -11.45 3.94
N TRP A 84 12.31 -11.55 4.23
CA TRP A 84 11.43 -10.39 4.22
C TRP A 84 11.70 -9.51 5.44
N ILE A 85 11.47 -8.21 5.30
CA ILE A 85 11.50 -7.26 6.42
C ILE A 85 10.07 -6.89 6.75
N GLN A 86 9.69 -7.09 8.00
CA GLN A 86 8.38 -6.70 8.50
C GLN A 86 8.49 -5.36 9.20
N LEU A 87 7.67 -4.42 8.79
CA LEU A 87 7.58 -3.10 9.38
C LEU A 87 6.22 -2.91 10.02
N THR A 88 6.17 -2.25 11.17
CA THR A 88 4.93 -1.65 11.63
C THR A 88 5.01 -0.15 11.43
N ALA A 89 3.91 0.45 11.03
CA ALA A 89 3.85 1.87 10.72
C ALA A 89 2.50 2.43 11.11
N ARG A 90 2.50 3.72 11.42
CA ARG A 90 1.29 4.43 11.83
C ARG A 90 0.80 5.30 10.68
N PRO A 91 -0.44 5.16 10.22
CA PRO A 91 -1.01 6.10 9.26
C PRO A 91 -0.97 7.52 9.80
N TRP A 92 -0.44 8.44 9.01
CA TRP A 92 -0.22 9.83 9.42
C TRP A 92 -1.11 10.78 8.63
N LYS A 93 -1.07 10.67 7.31
CA LYS A 93 -1.83 11.54 6.40
C LYS A 93 -2.30 10.77 5.18
N CYS A 94 -3.39 11.23 4.60
CA CYS A 94 -3.94 10.73 3.36
C CYS A 94 -3.94 11.86 2.34
N HIS A 95 -3.31 11.65 1.20
CA HIS A 95 -3.16 12.66 0.15
C HIS A 95 -3.96 12.23 -1.08
N ILE A 96 -4.93 13.04 -1.47
CA ILE A 96 -5.72 12.83 -2.68
C ILE A 96 -5.36 13.83 -3.77
N THR A 97 -4.54 14.81 -3.45
CA THR A 97 -4.01 15.83 -4.36
C THR A 97 -2.78 16.46 -3.69
N GLY A 98 -2.07 17.31 -4.40
CA GLY A 98 -0.95 18.04 -3.86
C GLY A 98 0.40 17.42 -4.18
N PRO A 99 1.50 17.99 -3.61
CA PRO A 99 2.86 17.60 -4.02
C PRO A 99 3.22 16.16 -3.69
N VAL A 100 2.81 15.63 -2.53
CA VAL A 100 3.10 14.25 -2.14
C VAL A 100 2.39 13.27 -3.07
N PHE A 101 1.11 13.53 -3.37
CA PHE A 101 0.34 12.71 -4.30
C PHE A 101 0.99 12.70 -5.69
N ARG A 102 1.34 13.87 -6.20
CA ARG A 102 1.96 14.00 -7.53
C ARG A 102 3.32 13.31 -7.60
N GLU A 103 4.09 13.40 -6.53
CA GLU A 103 5.41 12.74 -6.48
C GLU A 103 5.29 11.24 -6.71
N LEU A 104 4.41 10.56 -5.99
CA LEU A 104 4.25 9.12 -6.15
C LEU A 104 3.62 8.78 -7.51
N LEU A 105 2.64 9.57 -7.95
CA LEU A 105 2.02 9.37 -9.27
C LEU A 105 3.04 9.49 -10.41
N GLU A 106 3.92 10.49 -10.35
CA GLU A 106 4.97 10.66 -11.35
C GLU A 106 5.96 9.50 -11.36
N GLN A 107 6.36 9.02 -10.19
CA GLN A 107 7.23 7.86 -10.09
C GLN A 107 6.56 6.61 -10.67
N ALA A 108 5.29 6.40 -10.36
CA ALA A 108 4.53 5.26 -10.88
C ALA A 108 4.42 5.32 -12.41
N ARG A 109 4.17 6.50 -12.97
CA ARG A 109 4.03 6.69 -14.41
C ARG A 109 5.33 6.57 -15.17
N ARG A 110 6.46 6.79 -14.54
CA ARG A 110 7.77 6.50 -15.16
C ARG A 110 7.96 5.01 -15.37
N ARG A 111 7.37 4.18 -14.54
CA ARG A 111 7.44 2.72 -14.66
C ARG A 111 6.36 2.18 -15.60
N ASP A 112 5.18 2.74 -15.53
CA ASP A 112 4.02 2.36 -16.35
C ASP A 112 3.21 3.63 -16.64
N SER A 113 3.22 4.06 -17.89
CA SER A 113 2.54 5.28 -18.31
C SER A 113 1.03 5.24 -18.08
N ALA A 114 0.45 4.04 -17.94
CA ALA A 114 -0.97 3.86 -17.66
C ALA A 114 -1.29 3.82 -16.16
N ALA A 115 -0.28 3.92 -15.28
CA ALA A 115 -0.49 3.88 -13.84
C ALA A 115 -1.36 5.05 -13.38
N ASP A 116 -2.27 4.77 -12.47
CA ASP A 116 -3.13 5.77 -11.87
C ASP A 116 -3.26 5.51 -10.38
N LEU A 117 -3.46 6.59 -9.63
CA LEU A 117 -3.62 6.52 -8.18
C LEU A 117 -4.82 7.36 -7.77
N ALA A 118 -5.61 6.86 -6.84
CA ALA A 118 -6.69 7.62 -6.24
C ALA A 118 -6.24 8.28 -4.94
N VAL A 119 -5.31 7.65 -4.22
CA VAL A 119 -4.89 8.12 -2.90
C VAL A 119 -3.46 7.67 -2.62
N VAL A 120 -2.74 8.52 -1.90
CA VAL A 120 -1.41 8.20 -1.36
C VAL A 120 -1.48 8.32 0.16
N TRP A 121 -1.12 7.25 0.85
CA TRP A 121 -1.04 7.23 2.30
C TRP A 121 0.39 7.49 2.74
N GLU A 122 0.53 8.37 3.70
CA GLU A 122 1.81 8.64 4.35
C GLU A 122 1.81 7.96 5.72
N LEU A 123 2.82 7.12 5.95
CA LEU A 123 2.94 6.30 7.15
C LEU A 123 4.22 6.62 7.89
N LEU A 124 4.16 6.63 9.21
CA LEU A 124 5.32 6.82 10.08
C LEU A 124 5.83 5.45 10.54
N PRO A 125 7.07 5.06 10.23
CA PRO A 125 7.59 3.78 10.68
C PRO A 125 7.73 3.74 12.21
N VAL A 126 7.41 2.59 12.80
CA VAL A 126 7.45 2.37 14.25
C VAL A 126 8.46 1.30 14.62
N SER A 127 8.48 0.17 13.91
CA SER A 127 9.40 -0.93 14.20
C SER A 127 9.74 -1.73 12.95
N GLU A 128 10.85 -2.44 13.00
CA GLU A 128 11.32 -3.35 11.94
C GLU A 128 11.74 -4.67 12.55
N SER A 129 11.52 -5.76 11.82
CA SER A 129 12.02 -7.07 12.19
C SER A 129 12.16 -7.97 10.96
N PRO A 130 13.08 -8.94 10.96
CA PRO A 130 13.12 -9.93 9.88
C PRO A 130 11.91 -10.85 9.96
N CYS A 131 11.49 -11.36 8.81
CA CYS A 131 10.31 -12.22 8.71
C CYS A 131 10.53 -13.24 7.58
N GLU A 132 10.06 -14.47 7.77
CA GLU A 132 10.24 -15.50 6.75
C GLU A 132 9.30 -15.30 5.56
N GLN A 133 8.03 -15.03 5.81
CA GLN A 133 7.05 -14.84 4.75
C GLN A 133 5.97 -13.84 5.15
N PRO A 134 5.51 -13.01 4.21
CA PRO A 134 4.32 -12.19 4.44
C PRO A 134 3.06 -13.04 4.35
N PRO A 135 1.93 -12.54 4.85
CA PRO A 135 0.63 -13.15 4.59
C PRO A 135 0.31 -13.08 3.10
N GLN A 136 -0.51 -14.02 2.62
CA GLN A 136 -0.97 -13.98 1.24
C GLN A 136 -1.90 -12.78 1.05
N PRO A 137 -1.63 -11.90 0.08
CA PRO A 137 -2.56 -10.80 -0.20
C PRO A 137 -3.90 -11.35 -0.70
N GLU A 138 -4.96 -10.99 0.01
CA GLU A 138 -6.32 -11.37 -0.39
C GLU A 138 -6.91 -10.38 -1.38
N ASP A 139 -6.42 -9.15 -1.32
CA ASP A 139 -6.90 -8.06 -2.15
C ASP A 139 -5.70 -7.27 -2.68
N CYS A 140 -5.57 -7.22 -4.00
CA CYS A 140 -4.62 -6.35 -4.66
C CYS A 140 -5.43 -5.28 -5.39
N PRO A 141 -5.47 -4.03 -4.88
CA PRO A 141 -6.34 -3.00 -5.49
C PRO A 141 -6.13 -2.80 -6.98
N LEU A 142 -4.90 -2.99 -7.46
CA LEU A 142 -4.57 -2.82 -8.88
C LEU A 142 -5.00 -4.01 -9.73
N LEU A 143 -4.76 -5.24 -9.25
CA LEU A 143 -5.04 -6.46 -10.00
C LEU A 143 -6.50 -6.89 -9.89
N ARG A 144 -7.09 -6.78 -8.69
CA ARG A 144 -8.46 -7.23 -8.46
C ARG A 144 -9.48 -6.46 -9.30
N GLU A 145 -9.26 -5.17 -9.49
CA GLU A 145 -10.14 -4.38 -10.35
C GLU A 145 -10.13 -4.90 -11.79
N ALA A 146 -8.94 -5.23 -12.30
CA ALA A 146 -8.81 -5.80 -13.63
C ALA A 146 -9.48 -7.16 -13.71
N GLU A 147 -9.31 -8.01 -12.69
CA GLU A 147 -9.93 -9.34 -12.63
C GLU A 147 -11.44 -9.26 -12.60
N ILE A 148 -12.01 -8.39 -11.77
CA ILE A 148 -13.44 -8.19 -11.68
C ILE A 148 -14.00 -7.71 -13.03
N HIS A 149 -13.30 -6.78 -13.66
CA HIS A 149 -13.73 -6.25 -14.97
C HIS A 149 -13.74 -7.36 -16.03
N LEU A 150 -12.68 -8.18 -16.07
CA LEU A 150 -12.60 -9.32 -16.98
C LEU A 150 -13.70 -10.36 -16.72
N GLU A 151 -13.95 -10.68 -15.47
CA GLU A 151 -15.03 -11.59 -15.09
C GLU A 151 -16.38 -11.09 -15.55
N LEU A 152 -16.66 -9.80 -15.37
CA LEU A 152 -17.93 -9.22 -15.84
C LEU A 152 -18.07 -9.29 -17.35
N LEU A 153 -16.99 -9.05 -18.09
CA LEU A 153 -17.00 -9.17 -19.55
C LEU A 153 -17.23 -10.61 -19.98
N CYS A 154 -16.60 -11.57 -19.32
CA CYS A 154 -16.77 -13.00 -19.62
C CYS A 154 -18.17 -13.49 -19.29
N GLN A 155 -18.81 -12.99 -18.23
CA GLN A 155 -20.17 -13.36 -17.85
C GLN A 155 -21.23 -12.84 -18.82
N LYS A 156 -20.96 -11.75 -19.52
CA LYS A 156 -21.91 -11.20 -20.49
C LYS A 156 -22.04 -12.03 -21.76
N GLU A 157 -20.96 -12.68 -22.17
CA GLU A 157 -20.96 -13.45 -23.40
C GLU A 157 -21.87 -14.70 -23.36
N PRO A 158 -21.81 -15.54 -22.28
CA PRO A 158 -22.66 -16.73 -22.21
C PRO A 158 -24.15 -16.43 -22.10
N ASP A 159 -24.49 -15.27 -21.56
CA ASP A 159 -25.89 -14.88 -21.31
C ASP A 159 -26.52 -14.15 -22.49
N GLN A 160 -25.80 -13.95 -23.55
CA GLN A 160 -26.39 -13.36 -24.77
C GLN A 160 -27.27 -14.40 -25.43
N PRO A 161 -28.57 -14.13 -25.54
CA PRO A 161 -29.44 -15.05 -26.25
C PRO A 161 -29.02 -15.12 -27.71
N VAL A 162 -28.93 -16.30 -28.12
CA VAL A 162 -28.60 -16.58 -29.52
C VAL A 162 -29.74 -16.11 -30.43
#